data_a18d3b0eea18974342ec965f6ba8d16b
#
_entry.id   a18d3b0eea18974342ec965f6ba8d16b
#
_cell.length_a   1.000
_cell.length_b   1.000
_cell.length_c   1.000
_cell.angle_alpha   90.00
_cell.angle_beta   90.00
_cell.angle_gamma   90.00
#
_symmetry.space_group_name_H-M   'P 1'
#
loop_
_entity.id
_entity.type
_entity.pdbx_description
1 polymer ?
#
loop_
_entity_poly.entity_id
_entity_poly.type
_entity_poly.pdbx_seq_one_letter_code
_entity_poly.pdbx_strand_id
1 'polypeptide(L)'
;MEQFFYTETMTVMNADADFRSLLKPSALLRYVEQISTDHARAFGMDDQFFKERGVTFLVGKQALKFDRVPQRAETLTLTSRAQVSKHGSVKRITTLTDAEGKEVAMVDCRWIVASLTEGRILREPGWTVENFWNDTVEGELPLQLHKCKDGLTSAGEWTAHYSQCDLNGHLNNAFYL
;
A
#
# COMPACT_ATOMS: atom_id res chain seq x y z
N MET A 1 2.54 -23.05 9.84
CA MET A 1 1.49 -22.07 10.18
C MET A 1 0.78 -21.71 8.90
N GLU A 2 -0.54 -21.78 8.91
CA GLU A 2 -1.36 -21.30 7.79
C GLU A 2 -1.17 -19.79 7.64
N GLN A 3 -0.87 -19.32 6.43
CA GLN A 3 -0.72 -17.88 6.17
C GLN A 3 -1.98 -17.39 5.46
N PHE A 4 -2.59 -16.34 6.00
CA PHE A 4 -3.71 -15.67 5.37
C PHE A 4 -3.19 -14.64 4.38
N PHE A 5 -3.70 -14.68 3.16
CA PHE A 5 -3.28 -13.80 2.07
C PHE A 5 -4.43 -13.60 1.06
N TYR A 6 -4.25 -12.61 0.24
CA TYR A 6 -5.14 -12.33 -0.89
C TYR A 6 -4.30 -12.15 -2.15
N THR A 7 -4.77 -12.70 -3.26
CA THR A 7 -4.05 -12.64 -4.54
C THR A 7 -4.94 -12.11 -5.64
N GLU A 8 -4.33 -11.32 -6.52
CA GLU A 8 -4.91 -10.86 -7.78
C GLU A 8 -3.88 -10.90 -8.89
N THR A 9 -4.35 -10.93 -10.13
CA THR A 9 -3.50 -10.72 -11.29
C THR A 9 -3.67 -9.31 -11.83
N MET A 10 -2.56 -8.71 -12.25
CA MET A 10 -2.56 -7.44 -12.98
C MET A 10 -1.81 -7.59 -14.29
N THR A 11 -2.19 -6.80 -15.28
CA THR A 11 -1.40 -6.62 -16.51
C THR A 11 -0.92 -5.18 -16.57
N VAL A 12 0.37 -4.96 -16.82
CA VAL A 12 0.94 -3.63 -16.94
C VAL A 12 0.34 -2.91 -18.16
N MET A 13 -0.53 -1.94 -17.92
CA MET A 13 -1.22 -1.20 -18.96
C MET A 13 -0.34 -0.13 -19.60
N ASN A 14 -0.73 0.34 -20.81
CA ASN A 14 -0.01 1.41 -21.49
C ASN A 14 0.12 2.68 -20.64
N ALA A 15 -0.95 3.05 -19.91
CA ALA A 15 -0.96 4.23 -19.05
C ALA A 15 -0.04 4.10 -17.84
N ASP A 16 0.30 2.88 -17.44
CA ASP A 16 1.11 2.57 -16.27
C ASP A 16 2.59 2.37 -16.60
N ALA A 17 2.93 2.33 -17.89
CA ALA A 17 4.31 2.22 -18.36
C ALA A 17 4.91 3.60 -18.68
N ASP A 18 6.23 3.71 -18.51
CA ASP A 18 7.02 4.86 -18.95
C ASP A 18 7.37 4.79 -20.45
N PHE A 19 8.12 5.77 -20.95
CA PHE A 19 8.55 5.82 -22.35
C PHE A 19 9.52 4.69 -22.75
N ARG A 20 10.08 3.95 -21.79
CA ARG A 20 10.90 2.74 -22.00
C ARG A 20 10.08 1.47 -21.94
N SER A 21 8.75 1.59 -21.86
CA SER A 21 7.81 0.47 -21.66
C SER A 21 7.98 -0.26 -20.33
N LEU A 22 8.46 0.41 -19.28
CA LEU A 22 8.65 -0.14 -17.95
C LEU A 22 7.57 0.37 -16.99
N LEU A 23 7.13 -0.48 -16.07
CA LEU A 23 6.14 -0.12 -15.04
C LEU A 23 6.65 1.06 -14.20
N LYS A 24 5.85 2.13 -14.12
CA LYS A 24 6.12 3.28 -13.26
C LYS A 24 5.98 2.90 -11.79
N PRO A 25 6.89 3.32 -10.89
CA PRO A 25 6.75 3.10 -9.45
C PRO A 25 5.42 3.63 -8.90
N SER A 26 4.98 4.80 -9.35
CA SER A 26 3.68 5.39 -8.98
C SER A 26 2.48 4.53 -9.39
N ALA A 27 2.56 3.85 -10.53
CA ALA A 27 1.53 2.90 -10.95
C ALA A 27 1.51 1.67 -10.05
N LEU A 28 2.69 1.11 -9.70
CA LEU A 28 2.77 0.00 -8.77
C LEU A 28 2.10 0.35 -7.42
N LEU A 29 2.33 1.54 -6.88
CA LEU A 29 1.71 1.93 -5.62
C LEU A 29 0.17 1.99 -5.70
N ARG A 30 -0.40 2.41 -6.84
CA ARG A 30 -1.86 2.36 -7.04
C ARG A 30 -2.40 0.92 -7.05
N TYR A 31 -1.69 -0.02 -7.69
CA TYR A 31 -2.07 -1.43 -7.65
C TYR A 31 -1.98 -2.00 -6.23
N VAL A 32 -0.94 -1.63 -5.47
CA VAL A 32 -0.78 -2.06 -4.07
C VAL A 32 -1.87 -1.48 -3.15
N GLU A 33 -2.30 -0.26 -3.38
CA GLU A 33 -3.43 0.34 -2.68
C GLU A 33 -4.74 -0.41 -3.00
N GLN A 34 -4.98 -0.68 -4.29
CA GLN A 34 -6.17 -1.39 -4.74
C GLN A 34 -6.24 -2.80 -4.14
N ILE A 35 -5.20 -3.63 -4.29
CA ILE A 35 -5.21 -4.99 -3.71
C ILE A 35 -5.32 -4.97 -2.18
N SER A 36 -4.83 -3.93 -1.52
CA SER A 36 -4.98 -3.78 -0.07
C SER A 36 -6.44 -3.55 0.33
N THR A 37 -7.16 -2.77 -0.46
CA THR A 37 -8.59 -2.50 -0.31
C THR A 37 -9.41 -3.76 -0.60
N ASP A 38 -9.11 -4.45 -1.69
CA ASP A 38 -9.84 -5.66 -2.09
C ASP A 38 -9.58 -6.82 -1.12
N HIS A 39 -8.36 -6.94 -0.58
CA HIS A 39 -8.05 -7.86 0.51
C HIS A 39 -8.91 -7.55 1.76
N ALA A 40 -9.01 -6.30 2.18
CA ALA A 40 -9.83 -5.92 3.32
C ALA A 40 -11.32 -6.23 3.06
N ARG A 41 -11.82 -5.87 1.88
CA ARG A 41 -13.21 -6.11 1.45
C ARG A 41 -13.57 -7.61 1.39
N ALA A 42 -12.67 -8.44 0.89
CA ALA A 42 -12.86 -9.89 0.82
C ALA A 42 -13.06 -10.54 2.19
N PHE A 43 -12.57 -9.90 3.24
CA PHE A 43 -12.73 -10.32 4.64
C PHE A 43 -13.74 -9.48 5.43
N GLY A 44 -14.65 -8.78 4.74
CA GLY A 44 -15.78 -8.05 5.36
C GLY A 44 -15.43 -6.65 5.89
N MET A 45 -14.22 -6.14 5.62
CA MET A 45 -13.85 -4.76 5.93
C MET A 45 -14.08 -3.88 4.69
N ASP A 46 -15.33 -3.69 4.34
CA ASP A 46 -15.79 -2.82 3.26
C ASP A 46 -16.00 -1.37 3.72
N ASP A 47 -16.46 -0.52 2.81
CA ASP A 47 -16.71 0.91 3.09
C ASP A 47 -17.76 1.11 4.20
N GLN A 48 -18.76 0.21 4.28
CA GLN A 48 -19.76 0.26 5.34
C GLN A 48 -19.17 -0.08 6.70
N PHE A 49 -18.33 -1.11 6.76
CA PHE A 49 -17.59 -1.50 7.97
C PHE A 49 -16.79 -0.32 8.55
N PHE A 50 -16.05 0.42 7.71
CA PHE A 50 -15.25 1.57 8.14
C PHE A 50 -16.12 2.75 8.53
N LYS A 51 -17.18 3.04 7.77
CA LYS A 51 -18.13 4.12 8.04
C LYS A 51 -18.85 3.94 9.37
N GLU A 52 -19.34 2.73 9.65
CA GLU A 52 -20.06 2.42 10.91
C GLU A 52 -19.16 2.61 12.15
N ARG A 53 -17.86 2.38 12.00
CA ARG A 53 -16.87 2.53 13.07
C ARG A 53 -16.23 3.91 13.13
N GLY A 54 -16.50 4.76 12.18
CA GLY A 54 -15.89 6.09 12.09
C GLY A 54 -14.38 6.06 11.99
N VAL A 55 -13.84 5.09 11.26
CA VAL A 55 -12.39 4.88 11.14
C VAL A 55 -11.97 4.76 9.68
N THR A 56 -10.67 4.99 9.44
CA THR A 56 -10.05 4.76 8.14
C THR A 56 -8.63 4.24 8.30
N PHE A 57 -8.10 3.59 7.25
CA PHE A 57 -6.68 3.29 7.14
C PHE A 57 -5.96 4.40 6.39
N LEU A 58 -4.80 4.80 6.92
CA LEU A 58 -3.89 5.74 6.28
C LEU A 58 -2.51 5.11 6.13
N VAL A 59 -1.84 5.35 5.02
CA VAL A 59 -0.45 4.91 4.84
C VAL A 59 0.46 5.82 5.65
N GLY A 60 1.08 5.28 6.68
CA GLY A 60 2.05 6.01 7.50
C GLY A 60 3.45 5.99 6.93
N LYS A 61 3.88 4.86 6.35
CA LYS A 61 5.17 4.66 5.69
C LYS A 61 5.04 3.61 4.60
N GLN A 62 5.83 3.76 3.55
CA GLN A 62 5.95 2.72 2.53
C GLN A 62 7.35 2.73 1.91
N ALA A 63 7.79 1.56 1.50
CA ALA A 63 9.00 1.36 0.71
C ALA A 63 8.70 0.35 -0.39
N LEU A 64 9.32 0.53 -1.54
CA LEU A 64 9.22 -0.42 -2.64
C LEU A 64 10.62 -0.83 -3.12
N LYS A 65 10.73 -2.07 -3.56
CA LYS A 65 11.93 -2.65 -4.16
C LYS A 65 11.53 -3.35 -5.45
N PHE A 66 12.27 -3.09 -6.51
CA PHE A 66 12.24 -3.90 -7.72
C PHE A 66 13.49 -4.78 -7.76
N ASP A 67 13.32 -6.10 -7.93
CA ASP A 67 14.40 -7.00 -8.33
C ASP A 67 14.61 -6.91 -9.85
N ARG A 68 13.52 -6.73 -10.59
CA ARG A 68 13.48 -6.22 -11.96
C ARG A 68 12.23 -5.39 -12.18
N VAL A 69 12.28 -4.41 -13.04
CA VAL A 69 11.12 -3.60 -13.38
C VAL A 69 10.27 -4.35 -14.43
N PRO A 70 8.97 -4.60 -14.14
CA PRO A 70 8.08 -5.26 -15.11
C PRO A 70 7.89 -4.43 -16.37
N GLN A 71 7.64 -5.11 -17.48
CA GLN A 71 7.42 -4.49 -18.78
C GLN A 71 5.93 -4.30 -19.07
N ARG A 72 5.64 -3.38 -19.99
CA ARG A 72 4.28 -3.20 -20.53
C ARG A 72 3.74 -4.51 -21.12
N ALA A 73 2.45 -4.76 -20.89
CA ALA A 73 1.73 -5.97 -21.26
C ALA A 73 2.17 -7.26 -20.50
N GLU A 74 3.10 -7.15 -19.56
CA GLU A 74 3.42 -8.25 -18.67
C GLU A 74 2.30 -8.47 -17.66
N THR A 75 1.93 -9.75 -17.45
CA THR A 75 0.95 -10.15 -16.43
C THR A 75 1.68 -10.65 -15.19
N LEU A 76 1.30 -10.14 -14.04
CA LEU A 76 1.91 -10.40 -12.74
C LEU A 76 0.85 -10.88 -11.75
N THR A 77 1.27 -11.69 -10.79
CA THR A 77 0.44 -12.02 -9.63
C THR A 77 0.87 -11.16 -8.43
N LEU A 78 -0.07 -10.43 -7.87
CA LEU A 78 0.10 -9.69 -6.62
C LEU A 78 -0.38 -10.56 -5.47
N THR A 79 0.40 -10.62 -4.39
CA THR A 79 0.00 -11.31 -3.16
C THR A 79 0.13 -10.36 -1.98
N SER A 80 -0.97 -10.07 -1.31
CA SER A 80 -1.05 -9.18 -0.15
C SER A 80 -1.19 -9.98 1.14
N ARG A 81 -0.35 -9.68 2.14
CA ARG A 81 -0.36 -10.27 3.49
C ARG A 81 -0.35 -9.17 4.54
N ALA A 82 -1.24 -9.25 5.51
CA ALA A 82 -1.36 -8.28 6.58
C ALA A 82 -0.98 -8.90 7.92
N GLN A 83 -0.23 -8.15 8.74
CA GLN A 83 0.16 -8.53 10.10
C GLN A 83 -0.24 -7.41 11.05
N VAL A 84 -0.91 -7.76 12.15
CA VAL A 84 -1.21 -6.79 13.20
C VAL A 84 0.08 -6.34 13.88
N SER A 85 0.26 -5.04 13.99
CA SER A 85 1.36 -4.46 14.74
C SER A 85 0.96 -4.22 16.20
N LYS A 86 1.92 -4.37 17.10
CA LYS A 86 1.73 -4.15 18.55
C LYS A 86 1.54 -2.68 18.95
N HIS A 87 1.61 -1.71 18.01
CA HIS A 87 1.60 -0.28 18.32
C HIS A 87 0.69 0.54 17.41
N GLY A 88 -0.40 -0.05 16.94
CA GLY A 88 -1.41 0.66 16.12
C GLY A 88 -1.00 0.86 14.67
N SER A 89 0.07 0.23 14.22
CA SER A 89 0.40 0.17 12.81
C SER A 89 0.27 -1.26 12.29
N VAL A 90 -0.29 -1.43 11.11
CA VAL A 90 -0.44 -2.69 10.41
C VAL A 90 0.69 -2.82 9.39
N LYS A 91 1.53 -3.84 9.55
CA LYS A 91 2.49 -4.22 8.52
C LYS A 91 1.73 -4.92 7.40
N ARG A 92 1.94 -4.49 6.17
CA ARG A 92 1.44 -5.16 4.98
C ARG A 92 2.55 -5.31 3.98
N ILE A 93 2.81 -6.54 3.57
CA ILE A 93 3.73 -6.87 2.50
C ILE A 93 2.91 -7.27 1.28
N THR A 94 3.20 -6.63 0.15
CA THR A 94 2.68 -7.01 -1.15
C THR A 94 3.84 -7.41 -2.03
N THR A 95 3.82 -8.65 -2.52
CA THR A 95 4.82 -9.19 -3.45
C THR A 95 4.21 -9.30 -4.85
N LEU A 96 5.03 -9.05 -5.86
CA LEU A 96 4.69 -9.26 -7.27
C LEU A 96 5.53 -10.40 -7.80
N THR A 97 4.88 -11.39 -8.40
CA THR A 97 5.57 -12.51 -9.06
C THR A 97 5.21 -12.56 -10.53
N ASP A 98 6.18 -13.00 -11.36
CA ASP A 98 5.97 -13.24 -12.78
C ASP A 98 5.27 -14.60 -13.05
N ALA A 99 5.11 -14.95 -14.32
CA ALA A 99 4.43 -16.17 -14.73
C ALA A 99 5.18 -17.45 -14.28
N GLU A 100 6.48 -17.37 -14.04
CA GLU A 100 7.31 -18.44 -13.52
C GLU A 100 7.28 -18.52 -11.97
N GLY A 101 6.55 -17.62 -11.30
CA GLY A 101 6.45 -17.54 -9.85
C GLY A 101 7.65 -16.86 -9.19
N LYS A 102 8.53 -16.22 -9.95
CA LYS A 102 9.67 -15.49 -9.42
C LYS A 102 9.25 -14.10 -8.94
N GLU A 103 9.65 -13.73 -7.73
CA GLU A 103 9.43 -12.37 -7.21
C GLU A 103 10.19 -11.34 -8.06
N VAL A 104 9.49 -10.31 -8.49
CA VAL A 104 10.02 -9.20 -9.30
C VAL A 104 9.95 -7.86 -8.57
N ALA A 105 9.05 -7.74 -7.60
CA ALA A 105 8.96 -6.55 -6.76
C ALA A 105 8.32 -6.86 -5.41
N MET A 106 8.65 -6.04 -4.43
CA MET A 106 8.06 -6.06 -3.09
C MET A 106 7.71 -4.64 -2.64
N VAL A 107 6.58 -4.48 -1.97
CA VAL A 107 6.18 -3.23 -1.30
C VAL A 107 5.88 -3.53 0.16
N ASP A 108 6.58 -2.81 1.06
CA ASP A 108 6.34 -2.82 2.51
C ASP A 108 5.58 -1.56 2.89
N CYS A 109 4.33 -1.73 3.32
CA CYS A 109 3.48 -0.65 3.80
C CYS A 109 3.23 -0.77 5.31
N ARG A 110 3.27 0.38 6.00
CA ARG A 110 2.85 0.52 7.39
C ARG A 110 1.60 1.37 7.43
N TRP A 111 0.48 0.72 7.63
CA TRP A 111 -0.81 1.36 7.73
C TRP A 111 -1.11 1.73 9.17
N ILE A 112 -1.74 2.86 9.37
CA ILE A 112 -2.26 3.30 10.66
C ILE A 112 -3.78 3.38 10.59
N VAL A 113 -4.45 3.03 11.69
CA VAL A 113 -5.88 3.22 11.85
C VAL A 113 -6.12 4.58 12.48
N ALA A 114 -6.92 5.40 11.84
CA ALA A 114 -7.32 6.71 12.35
C ALA A 114 -8.82 6.77 12.64
N SER A 115 -9.19 7.36 13.76
CA SER A 115 -10.58 7.73 14.07
C SER A 115 -10.92 9.02 13.33
N LEU A 116 -11.93 8.96 12.47
CA LEU A 116 -12.47 10.13 11.77
C LEU A 116 -13.27 11.06 12.70
N THR A 117 -13.86 10.50 13.76
CA THR A 117 -14.64 11.25 14.73
C THR A 117 -13.79 11.96 15.77
N GLU A 118 -12.69 11.33 16.18
CA GLU A 118 -11.79 11.85 17.21
C GLU A 118 -10.56 12.56 16.65
N GLY A 119 -10.30 12.42 15.35
CA GLY A 119 -9.14 13.03 14.67
C GLY A 119 -7.79 12.51 15.18
N ARG A 120 -7.72 11.27 15.66
CA ARG A 120 -6.50 10.69 16.22
C ARG A 120 -6.22 9.27 15.72
N ILE A 121 -4.96 8.88 15.83
CA ILE A 121 -4.53 7.51 15.55
C ILE A 121 -4.99 6.59 16.68
N LEU A 122 -5.58 5.44 16.30
CA LEU A 122 -5.96 4.38 17.22
C LEU A 122 -4.82 3.39 17.36
N ARG A 123 -4.34 3.21 18.60
CA ARG A 123 -3.28 2.22 18.88
C ARG A 123 -3.82 0.79 18.87
N GLU A 124 -5.08 0.63 19.28
CA GLU A 124 -5.81 -0.62 19.27
C GLU A 124 -7.17 -0.34 18.67
N PRO A 125 -7.46 -0.84 17.48
CA PRO A 125 -8.72 -0.54 16.78
C PRO A 125 -9.98 -1.11 17.47
N GLY A 126 -9.82 -2.06 18.41
CA GLY A 126 -10.95 -2.61 19.19
C GLY A 126 -11.80 -3.63 18.42
N TRP A 127 -11.38 -4.04 17.24
CA TRP A 127 -12.00 -5.12 16.47
C TRP A 127 -10.97 -6.11 15.95
N THR A 128 -11.42 -7.33 15.70
CA THR A 128 -10.64 -8.38 15.02
C THR A 128 -11.44 -8.86 13.81
N VAL A 129 -10.75 -9.30 12.78
CA VAL A 129 -11.33 -9.95 11.61
C VAL A 129 -10.66 -11.30 11.48
N GLU A 130 -11.47 -12.35 11.51
CA GLU A 130 -10.98 -13.73 11.45
C GLU A 130 -10.28 -13.99 10.11
N ASN A 131 -9.19 -14.74 10.15
CA ASN A 131 -8.42 -15.17 8.97
C ASN A 131 -7.84 -14.05 8.10
N PHE A 132 -7.86 -12.81 8.56
CA PHE A 132 -7.24 -11.69 7.85
C PHE A 132 -5.80 -11.42 8.33
N TRP A 133 -5.56 -11.60 9.63
CA TRP A 133 -4.32 -11.24 10.26
C TRP A 133 -3.38 -12.43 10.38
N ASN A 134 -2.12 -12.20 10.04
CA ASN A 134 -1.03 -13.12 10.31
C ASN A 134 -0.31 -12.70 11.59
N ASP A 135 0.17 -13.66 12.36
CA ASP A 135 1.05 -13.42 13.51
C ASP A 135 2.39 -12.84 13.06
N THR A 136 2.88 -13.34 11.92
CA THR A 136 4.14 -12.91 11.32
C THR A 136 4.00 -12.90 9.79
N VAL A 137 4.45 -11.83 9.16
CA VAL A 137 4.59 -11.72 7.70
C VAL A 137 6.06 -11.51 7.38
N GLU A 138 6.60 -12.41 6.56
CA GLU A 138 7.97 -12.30 6.07
C GLU A 138 8.14 -11.14 5.09
N GLY A 139 9.37 -10.71 4.94
CA GLY A 139 9.73 -9.56 4.12
C GLY A 139 9.73 -8.26 4.93
N GLU A 140 10.76 -7.46 4.74
CA GLU A 140 10.90 -6.14 5.33
C GLU A 140 11.82 -5.29 4.46
N LEU A 141 11.41 -4.05 4.22
CA LEU A 141 12.23 -3.07 3.52
C LEU A 141 12.64 -1.94 4.49
N PRO A 142 13.77 -1.25 4.23
CA PRO A 142 14.16 -0.11 5.04
C PRO A 142 13.10 1.00 4.98
N LEU A 143 12.46 1.29 6.12
CA LEU A 143 11.43 2.34 6.27
C LEU A 143 11.95 3.55 7.06
N GLN A 144 13.27 3.66 7.22
CA GLN A 144 13.87 4.77 7.94
C GLN A 144 13.81 6.04 7.10
N LEU A 145 13.18 7.07 7.65
CA LEU A 145 13.15 8.39 7.04
C LEU A 145 14.41 9.17 7.43
N HIS A 146 15.17 9.60 6.44
CA HIS A 146 16.29 10.51 6.66
C HIS A 146 15.75 11.93 6.77
N LYS A 147 15.95 12.56 7.95
CA LYS A 147 15.63 13.97 8.16
C LYS A 147 16.83 14.81 7.75
N CYS A 148 16.75 15.48 6.61
CA CYS A 148 17.65 16.59 6.31
C CYS A 148 17.29 17.77 7.19
N LYS A 149 18.22 18.23 8.02
CA LYS A 149 18.01 19.40 8.89
C LYS A 149 18.57 20.69 8.28
N ASP A 150 19.60 20.57 7.45
CA ASP A 150 20.35 21.70 6.90
C ASP A 150 20.56 21.55 5.39
N GLY A 151 20.79 22.65 4.69
CA GLY A 151 21.15 22.66 3.28
C GLY A 151 19.99 22.43 2.31
N LEU A 152 18.73 22.50 2.77
CA LEU A 152 17.56 22.42 1.89
C LEU A 152 17.37 23.75 1.17
N THR A 153 17.24 23.69 -0.16
CA THR A 153 16.83 24.82 -1.00
C THR A 153 15.44 24.55 -1.55
N SER A 154 14.65 25.61 -1.73
CA SER A 154 13.33 25.48 -2.37
C SER A 154 13.49 24.94 -3.79
N ALA A 155 12.77 23.87 -4.11
CA ALA A 155 12.68 23.30 -5.46
C ALA A 155 11.49 23.89 -6.25
N GLY A 156 10.71 24.80 -5.64
CA GLY A 156 9.51 25.37 -6.20
C GLY A 156 8.26 25.03 -5.41
N GLU A 157 7.13 25.41 -5.94
CA GLU A 157 5.80 25.12 -5.39
C GLU A 157 5.05 24.18 -6.32
N TRP A 158 4.27 23.30 -5.74
CA TRP A 158 3.39 22.41 -6.46
C TRP A 158 2.01 22.38 -5.81
N THR A 159 0.97 22.46 -6.65
CA THR A 159 -0.42 22.44 -6.19
C THR A 159 -1.05 21.10 -6.51
N ALA A 160 -1.62 20.43 -5.50
CA ALA A 160 -2.38 19.21 -5.72
C ALA A 160 -3.61 19.48 -6.59
N HIS A 161 -3.76 18.73 -7.68
CA HIS A 161 -4.93 18.79 -8.53
C HIS A 161 -5.98 17.78 -8.09
N TYR A 162 -7.25 18.04 -8.40
CA TYR A 162 -8.37 17.16 -8.09
C TYR A 162 -8.12 15.70 -8.52
N SER A 163 -7.58 15.48 -9.71
CA SER A 163 -7.26 14.15 -10.26
C SER A 163 -6.17 13.38 -9.50
N GLN A 164 -5.52 14.02 -8.54
CA GLN A 164 -4.44 13.44 -7.74
C GLN A 164 -4.88 13.14 -6.31
N CYS A 165 -6.11 13.52 -5.96
CA CYS A 165 -6.67 13.30 -4.63
C CYS A 165 -7.39 11.94 -4.59
N ASP A 166 -7.27 11.27 -3.44
CA ASP A 166 -7.97 10.03 -3.12
C ASP A 166 -9.37 10.28 -2.53
N LEU A 167 -10.05 9.20 -2.15
CA LEU A 167 -11.39 9.26 -1.53
C LEU A 167 -11.41 9.95 -0.17
N ASN A 168 -10.26 10.09 0.50
CA ASN A 168 -10.13 10.81 1.76
C ASN A 168 -9.92 12.33 1.53
N GLY A 169 -9.89 12.78 0.28
CA GLY A 169 -9.60 14.17 -0.09
C GLY A 169 -8.14 14.57 0.10
N HIS A 170 -7.24 13.61 0.23
CA HIS A 170 -5.80 13.82 0.36
C HIS A 170 -5.10 13.54 -0.97
N LEU A 171 -3.93 14.15 -1.16
CA LEU A 171 -3.04 13.75 -2.25
C LEU A 171 -2.71 12.26 -2.09
N ASN A 172 -3.06 11.46 -3.10
CA ASN A 172 -2.78 10.03 -3.08
C ASN A 172 -1.26 9.78 -3.02
N ASN A 173 -0.86 8.81 -2.18
CA ASN A 173 0.55 8.49 -1.91
C ASN A 173 1.36 8.16 -3.17
N ALA A 174 0.73 7.65 -4.22
CA ALA A 174 1.39 7.33 -5.48
C ALA A 174 1.92 8.57 -6.23
N PHE A 175 1.42 9.77 -5.91
CA PHE A 175 1.84 11.02 -6.58
C PHE A 175 3.06 11.69 -5.92
N TYR A 176 3.62 11.12 -4.86
CA TYR A 176 4.89 11.56 -4.29
C TYR A 176 6.13 10.96 -5.00
N LEU A 177 5.93 10.08 -5.99
CA LEU A 177 6.98 9.42 -6.78
C LEU A 177 7.01 9.90 -8.22
#